data_c5b8aba6d0c55317c4e9e6ab78a7b7f1
#
_entry.id   c5b8aba6d0c55317c4e9e6ab78a7b7f1
#
_cell.length_a   1.000
_cell.length_b   1.000
_cell.length_c   1.000
_cell.angle_alpha   90.00
_cell.angle_beta   90.00
_cell.angle_gamma   90.00
#
_symmetry.space_group_name_H-M   'P 1'
#
loop_
_entity.id
_entity.type
_entity.pdbx_description
1 polymer ?
#
loop_
_entity_poly.entity_id
_entity_poly.type
_entity_poly.pdbx_seq_one_letter_code
_entity_poly.pdbx_strand_id
1 'polypeptide(L)'
;MPQLRTFIDSGVLLAAFKAAGELAENALAVLGDAERRFVSSDFVRLELLPKPICYGNDAERLFYETFFANVEPLVQASALLVEAAEREAEAVGLSAMDALHIAAAKQAACDEFVTAEKSTKP
;
A
#
# COMPACT_ATOMS: atom_id res chain seq x y z
N MET A 1 24.33 0.26 0.99
CA MET A 1 23.40 0.26 2.13
C MET A 1 22.13 -0.46 1.77
N PRO A 2 21.66 -1.34 2.62
CA PRO A 2 20.38 -1.99 2.33
C PRO A 2 19.26 -0.98 2.41
N GLN A 3 18.31 -1.12 1.50
CA GLN A 3 17.14 -0.27 1.49
C GLN A 3 16.12 -0.79 2.49
N LEU A 4 15.31 0.11 3.04
CA LEU A 4 14.19 -0.27 3.89
C LEU A 4 13.11 -0.91 3.04
N ARG A 5 12.65 -2.09 3.42
CA ARG A 5 11.50 -2.72 2.78
C ARG A 5 10.25 -2.06 3.33
N THR A 6 9.57 -1.33 2.48
CA THR A 6 8.45 -0.48 2.89
C THR A 6 7.17 -0.94 2.21
N PHE A 7 6.19 -1.35 3.00
CA PHE A 7 4.87 -1.66 2.45
C PHE A 7 4.08 -0.37 2.30
N ILE A 8 3.52 -0.17 1.11
CA ILE A 8 2.75 1.02 0.77
C ILE A 8 1.27 0.65 0.72
N ASP A 9 0.50 1.25 1.59
CA ASP A 9 -0.95 1.14 1.67
C ASP A 9 -1.58 1.94 0.54
N SER A 10 -2.79 1.57 0.16
CA SER A 10 -3.53 2.25 -0.91
C SER A 10 -3.71 3.73 -0.65
N GLY A 11 -3.88 4.12 0.62
CA GLY A 11 -4.06 5.54 0.97
C GLY A 11 -2.91 6.42 0.57
N VAL A 12 -1.69 5.90 0.62
CA VAL A 12 -0.50 6.67 0.21
C VAL A 12 -0.57 6.99 -1.29
N LEU A 13 -0.94 6.01 -2.10
CA LEU A 13 -1.03 6.20 -3.54
C LEU A 13 -2.18 7.13 -3.91
N LEU A 14 -3.31 7.00 -3.22
CA LEU A 14 -4.43 7.91 -3.42
C LEU A 14 -4.03 9.34 -3.05
N ALA A 15 -3.36 9.52 -1.93
CA ALA A 15 -2.93 10.85 -1.50
C ALA A 15 -1.95 11.47 -2.48
N ALA A 16 -1.00 10.67 -2.97
CA ALA A 16 -0.01 11.16 -3.92
C ALA A 16 -0.64 11.64 -5.21
N PHE A 17 -1.69 10.97 -5.68
CA PHE A 17 -2.33 11.34 -6.94
C PHE A 17 -3.44 12.37 -6.77
N LYS A 18 -4.26 12.24 -5.73
CA LYS A 18 -5.49 13.02 -5.61
C LYS A 18 -5.50 14.12 -4.56
N ALA A 19 -4.68 13.99 -3.53
CA ALA A 19 -4.70 14.97 -2.45
C ALA A 19 -3.97 16.24 -2.84
N ALA A 20 -4.11 17.25 -2.00
CA ALA A 20 -3.40 18.52 -2.18
C ALA A 20 -2.67 18.85 -0.89
N GLY A 21 -1.72 19.78 -0.98
CA GLY A 21 -1.02 20.29 0.17
C GLY A 21 -0.12 19.27 0.83
N GLU A 22 -0.03 19.34 2.13
CA GLU A 22 0.94 18.57 2.90
C GLU A 22 0.75 17.05 2.76
N LEU A 23 -0.49 16.61 2.68
CA LEU A 23 -0.77 15.19 2.56
C LEU A 23 -0.18 14.62 1.27
N ALA A 24 -0.38 15.32 0.15
CA ALA A 24 0.19 14.92 -1.13
C ALA A 24 1.70 14.99 -1.09
N GLU A 25 2.24 16.07 -0.53
CA GLU A 25 3.69 16.26 -0.45
C GLU A 25 4.36 15.15 0.34
N ASN A 26 3.76 14.77 1.47
CA ASN A 26 4.31 13.69 2.29
C ASN A 26 4.28 12.36 1.57
N ALA A 27 3.17 12.07 0.88
CA ALA A 27 3.05 10.84 0.12
C ALA A 27 4.08 10.77 -1.00
N LEU A 28 4.24 11.87 -1.73
CA LEU A 28 5.21 11.92 -2.82
C LEU A 28 6.65 11.81 -2.31
N ALA A 29 6.93 12.38 -1.13
CA ALA A 29 8.25 12.28 -0.54
C ALA A 29 8.60 10.83 -0.21
N VAL A 30 7.63 10.08 0.31
CA VAL A 30 7.84 8.66 0.58
C VAL A 30 8.11 7.90 -0.71
N LEU A 31 7.26 8.11 -1.72
CA LEU A 31 7.38 7.37 -2.98
C LEU A 31 8.66 7.73 -3.75
N GLY A 32 9.21 8.92 -3.53
CA GLY A 32 10.44 9.34 -4.18
C GLY A 32 11.72 9.02 -3.41
N ASP A 33 11.60 8.34 -2.28
CA ASP A 33 12.74 8.07 -1.41
C ASP A 33 13.54 6.87 -1.92
N ALA A 34 14.75 7.15 -2.39
CA ALA A 34 15.63 6.12 -2.93
C ALA A 34 16.13 5.12 -1.88
N GLU A 35 15.98 5.45 -0.60
CA GLU A 35 16.38 4.55 0.49
C GLU A 35 15.34 3.47 0.77
N ARG A 36 14.19 3.52 0.10
CA ARG A 36 13.11 2.57 0.31
C ARG A 36 12.94 1.65 -0.88
N ARG A 37 12.67 0.39 -0.57
CA ARG A 37 12.30 -0.61 -1.56
C ARG A 37 10.82 -0.93 -1.32
N PHE A 38 9.98 -0.64 -2.30
CA PHE A 38 8.55 -0.70 -2.10
C PHE A 38 8.00 -2.10 -2.29
N VAL A 39 7.07 -2.46 -1.41
CA VAL A 39 6.35 -3.72 -1.42
C VAL A 39 4.86 -3.38 -1.42
N SER A 40 4.06 -4.16 -2.12
CA SER A 40 2.63 -3.99 -2.11
C SER A 40 1.97 -5.35 -2.29
N SER A 41 0.67 -5.37 -2.58
CA SER A 41 -0.06 -6.63 -2.67
C SER A 41 -1.14 -6.56 -3.73
N ASP A 42 -1.66 -7.74 -4.10
CA ASP A 42 -2.82 -7.85 -4.97
C ASP A 42 -4.02 -7.09 -4.41
N PHE A 43 -4.13 -7.00 -3.09
CA PHE A 43 -5.27 -6.34 -2.46
C PHE A 43 -5.18 -4.82 -2.57
N VAL A 44 -3.97 -4.25 -2.48
CA VAL A 44 -3.78 -2.82 -2.74
C VAL A 44 -4.12 -2.52 -4.18
N ARG A 45 -3.66 -3.39 -5.10
CA ARG A 45 -3.95 -3.24 -6.52
C ARG A 45 -5.46 -3.28 -6.78
N LEU A 46 -6.16 -4.21 -6.12
CA LEU A 46 -7.61 -4.34 -6.26
C LEU A 46 -8.34 -3.09 -5.76
N GLU A 47 -7.84 -2.45 -4.74
CA GLU A 47 -8.46 -1.23 -4.24
C GLU A 47 -8.28 -0.04 -5.16
N LEU A 48 -7.19 0.01 -5.93
CA LEU A 48 -6.80 1.22 -6.65
C LEU A 48 -7.10 1.21 -8.14
N LEU A 49 -6.85 0.09 -8.82
CA LEU A 49 -6.88 0.09 -10.28
C LEU A 49 -8.25 0.00 -10.91
N PRO A 50 -9.22 -0.75 -10.37
CA PRO A 50 -10.50 -0.90 -11.07
C PRO A 50 -11.23 0.41 -11.34
N LYS A 51 -11.23 1.34 -10.41
CA LYS A 51 -11.97 2.60 -10.60
C LYS A 51 -11.44 3.45 -11.75
N PRO A 52 -10.15 3.81 -11.78
CA PRO A 52 -9.67 4.60 -12.92
C PRO A 52 -9.83 3.89 -14.25
N ILE A 53 -9.72 2.56 -14.28
CA ILE A 53 -9.95 1.82 -15.51
C ILE A 53 -11.41 1.94 -15.92
N CYS A 54 -12.33 1.73 -14.99
CA CYS A 54 -13.77 1.79 -15.26
C CYS A 54 -14.20 3.15 -15.76
N TYR A 55 -13.66 4.21 -15.19
CA TYR A 55 -14.06 5.57 -15.53
C TYR A 55 -13.17 6.24 -16.58
N GLY A 56 -12.23 5.50 -17.15
CA GLY A 56 -11.36 6.02 -18.20
C GLY A 56 -10.40 7.09 -17.75
N ASN A 57 -10.01 7.07 -16.48
CA ASN A 57 -9.05 8.03 -15.96
C ASN A 57 -7.63 7.52 -16.21
N ASP A 58 -7.12 7.84 -17.40
CA ASP A 58 -5.85 7.27 -17.86
C ASP A 58 -4.65 7.75 -17.05
N ALA A 59 -4.66 9.00 -16.62
CA ALA A 59 -3.55 9.54 -15.83
C ALA A 59 -3.43 8.82 -14.48
N GLU A 60 -4.56 8.62 -13.83
CA GLU A 60 -4.59 7.93 -12.54
C GLU A 60 -4.19 6.47 -12.70
N ARG A 61 -4.72 5.81 -13.72
CA ARG A 61 -4.37 4.43 -14.02
C ARG A 61 -2.87 4.28 -14.25
N LEU A 62 -2.31 5.15 -15.06
CA LEU A 62 -0.88 5.08 -15.39
C LEU A 62 -0.01 5.30 -14.16
N PHE A 63 -0.40 6.22 -13.30
CA PHE A 63 0.34 6.48 -12.06
C PHE A 63 0.43 5.21 -11.20
N TYR A 64 -0.71 4.55 -10.99
CA TYR A 64 -0.73 3.32 -10.18
C TYR A 64 0.01 2.18 -10.86
N GLU A 65 -0.18 2.00 -12.17
CA GLU A 65 0.48 0.92 -12.88
C GLU A 65 2.00 1.08 -12.85
N THR A 66 2.48 2.31 -12.94
CA THR A 66 3.90 2.57 -12.86
C THR A 66 4.44 2.19 -11.49
N PHE A 67 3.70 2.52 -10.43
CA PHE A 67 4.10 2.12 -9.10
C PHE A 67 4.18 0.59 -8.99
N PHE A 68 3.13 -0.12 -9.41
CA PHE A 68 3.10 -1.58 -9.27
C PHE A 68 4.17 -2.27 -10.11
N ALA A 69 4.57 -1.67 -11.22
CA ALA A 69 5.62 -2.23 -12.06
C ALA A 69 6.99 -2.22 -11.35
N ASN A 70 7.13 -1.39 -10.32
CA ASN A 70 8.39 -1.21 -9.62
C ASN A 70 8.42 -1.79 -8.21
N VAL A 71 7.33 -2.44 -7.77
CA VAL A 71 7.33 -3.07 -6.45
C VAL A 71 7.93 -4.46 -6.52
N GLU A 72 8.57 -4.85 -5.43
CA GLU A 72 9.17 -6.18 -5.35
C GLU A 72 9.34 -6.58 -3.90
N PRO A 73 8.61 -7.58 -3.43
CA PRO A 73 7.62 -8.35 -4.19
C PRO A 73 6.24 -7.70 -4.20
N LEU A 74 5.39 -8.15 -5.12
CA LEU A 74 3.95 -7.92 -5.05
C LEU A 74 3.36 -9.15 -4.40
N VAL A 75 2.87 -9.01 -3.18
CA VAL A 75 2.34 -10.14 -2.41
C VAL A 75 1.03 -10.60 -3.03
N GLN A 76 1.00 -11.87 -3.42
CA GLN A 76 -0.17 -12.42 -4.10
C GLN A 76 -1.22 -12.90 -3.12
N ALA A 77 -2.47 -12.80 -3.54
CA ALA A 77 -3.58 -13.32 -2.77
C ALA A 77 -3.41 -14.83 -2.59
N SER A 78 -3.69 -15.31 -1.38
CA SER A 78 -3.59 -16.73 -1.08
C SER A 78 -4.46 -17.05 0.13
N ALA A 79 -4.78 -18.33 0.28
CA ALA A 79 -5.54 -18.77 1.47
C ALA A 79 -4.75 -18.51 2.74
N LEU A 80 -3.43 -18.72 2.70
CA LEU A 80 -2.61 -18.47 3.88
C LEU A 80 -2.61 -17.01 4.28
N LEU A 81 -2.63 -16.12 3.29
CA LEU A 81 -2.68 -14.70 3.57
C LEU A 81 -4.00 -14.31 4.23
N VAL A 82 -5.10 -14.87 3.75
CA VAL A 82 -6.41 -14.60 4.35
C VAL A 82 -6.46 -15.11 5.80
N GLU A 83 -5.92 -16.29 6.06
CA GLU A 83 -5.86 -16.82 7.42
C GLU A 83 -5.03 -15.94 8.33
N ALA A 84 -3.90 -15.46 7.83
CA ALA A 84 -3.04 -14.55 8.61
C ALA A 84 -3.77 -13.26 8.91
N ALA A 85 -4.52 -12.74 7.93
CA ALA A 85 -5.29 -11.52 8.12
C ALA A 85 -6.39 -11.70 9.18
N GLU A 86 -7.04 -12.87 9.21
CA GLU A 86 -8.01 -13.15 10.24
C GLU A 86 -7.41 -13.03 11.64
N ARG A 87 -6.22 -13.58 11.81
CA ARG A 87 -5.54 -13.50 13.10
C ARG A 87 -5.19 -12.07 13.47
N GLU A 88 -4.75 -11.27 12.48
CA GLU A 88 -4.46 -9.86 12.73
C GLU A 88 -5.72 -9.10 13.16
N ALA A 89 -6.82 -9.37 12.47
CA ALA A 89 -8.08 -8.70 12.77
C ALA A 89 -8.60 -9.07 14.16
N GLU A 90 -8.47 -10.35 14.53
CA GLU A 90 -8.91 -10.82 15.84
C GLU A 90 -8.13 -10.19 16.98
N ALA A 91 -6.83 -9.97 16.75
CA ALA A 91 -5.96 -9.47 17.81
C ALA A 91 -6.28 -8.03 18.19
N VAL A 92 -6.62 -7.17 17.22
CA VAL A 92 -6.80 -5.74 17.50
C VAL A 92 -8.04 -5.13 16.85
N GLY A 93 -8.92 -5.95 16.29
CA GLY A 93 -10.18 -5.44 15.74
C GLY A 93 -10.05 -4.67 14.44
N LEU A 94 -9.11 -5.04 13.59
CA LEU A 94 -8.93 -4.36 12.31
C LEU A 94 -10.03 -4.69 11.33
N SER A 95 -10.30 -3.76 10.40
CA SER A 95 -11.16 -4.07 9.26
C SER A 95 -10.50 -5.10 8.37
N ALA A 96 -11.30 -5.72 7.49
CA ALA A 96 -10.80 -6.79 6.63
C ALA A 96 -9.63 -6.34 5.75
N MET A 97 -9.77 -5.18 5.09
CA MET A 97 -8.71 -4.73 4.19
C MET A 97 -7.45 -4.30 4.94
N ASP A 98 -7.62 -3.62 6.08
CA ASP A 98 -6.46 -3.26 6.90
C ASP A 98 -5.72 -4.50 7.37
N ALA A 99 -6.46 -5.53 7.77
CA ALA A 99 -5.85 -6.79 8.20
C ALA A 99 -5.09 -7.46 7.06
N LEU A 100 -5.64 -7.45 5.85
CA LEU A 100 -4.97 -8.03 4.68
C LEU A 100 -3.68 -7.29 4.36
N HIS A 101 -3.69 -5.97 4.46
CA HIS A 101 -2.48 -5.18 4.19
C HIS A 101 -1.39 -5.45 5.24
N ILE A 102 -1.77 -5.51 6.51
CA ILE A 102 -0.81 -5.82 7.57
C ILE A 102 -0.23 -7.22 7.39
N ALA A 103 -1.09 -8.20 7.10
CA ALA A 103 -0.65 -9.57 6.89
C ALA A 103 0.31 -9.67 5.71
N ALA A 104 0.03 -8.94 4.62
CA ALA A 104 0.90 -8.93 3.45
C ALA A 104 2.26 -8.32 3.77
N ALA A 105 2.28 -7.23 4.53
CA ALA A 105 3.52 -6.59 4.93
C ALA A 105 4.38 -7.54 5.78
N LYS A 106 3.74 -8.27 6.68
CA LYS A 106 4.45 -9.23 7.52
C LYS A 106 4.97 -10.41 6.71
N GLN A 107 4.16 -10.92 5.78
CA GLN A 107 4.59 -12.01 4.92
C GLN A 107 5.83 -11.65 4.10
N ALA A 108 5.90 -10.42 3.64
CA ALA A 108 7.05 -9.94 2.86
C ALA A 108 8.20 -9.46 3.74
N ALA A 109 8.07 -9.59 5.06
CA ALA A 109 9.10 -9.18 6.03
C ALA A 109 9.50 -7.72 5.85
N CYS A 110 8.49 -6.85 5.75
CA CYS A 110 8.74 -5.43 5.59
C CYS A 110 9.26 -4.80 6.87
N ASP A 111 10.13 -3.81 6.72
CA ASP A 111 10.70 -3.07 7.83
C ASP A 111 9.74 -2.01 8.34
N GLU A 112 8.89 -1.48 7.45
CA GLU A 112 7.93 -0.47 7.84
C GLU A 112 6.67 -0.57 7.00
N PHE A 113 5.58 -0.04 7.55
CA PHE A 113 4.28 0.03 6.91
C PHE A 113 3.87 1.49 6.88
N VAL A 114 3.68 2.06 5.69
CA VAL A 114 3.36 3.47 5.55
C VAL A 114 1.91 3.64 5.14
N THR A 115 1.22 4.49 5.86
CA THR A 115 -0.16 4.84 5.59
C THR A 115 -0.27 6.35 5.50
N ALA A 116 -1.23 6.83 4.71
CA ALA A 116 -1.47 8.26 4.58
C ALA A 116 -2.34 8.83 5.69
N GLU A 117 -2.88 7.96 6.54
CA GLU A 117 -3.71 8.44 7.62
C GLU A 117 -2.91 9.29 8.57
N LYS A 118 -3.50 10.38 9.01
CA LYS A 118 -2.88 11.17 10.03
C LYS A 118 -2.58 10.28 11.20
N SER A 119 -1.37 10.33 11.62
CA SER A 119 -0.97 9.55 12.76
C SER A 119 -1.43 10.28 14.01
N THR A 120 -2.62 10.01 14.40
CA THR A 120 -3.10 10.40 15.70
C THR A 120 -2.91 9.29 16.67
N LYS A 121 -2.43 8.20 16.15
CA LYS A 121 -2.22 7.04 16.98
C LYS A 121 -0.88 7.06 17.59
N PRO A 122 -0.79 6.51 18.73
CA PRO A 122 0.51 6.35 19.36
C PRO A 122 1.40 5.46 18.57
#